data_d8a70750ab43d7dc73d406fa2ed8a36f
#
_entry.id   d8a70750ab43d7dc73d406fa2ed8a36f
#
_cell.length_a   1.000
_cell.length_b   1.000
_cell.length_c   1.000
_cell.angle_alpha   90.00
_cell.angle_beta   90.00
_cell.angle_gamma   90.00
#
_symmetry.space_group_name_H-M   'P 1'
#
loop_
_entity.id
_entity.type
_entity.pdbx_description
1 polymer ?
#
loop_
_entity_poly.entity_id
_entity_poly.type
_entity_poly.pdbx_seq_one_letter_code
_entity_poly.pdbx_strand_id
1 'polypeptide(L)'
;FHLPVNQLRAHSQMQFHFSFDYPKEGACRDVVLDNVRAAIDPDSELDISRFPHYLKMPNLSAFANTGFPFTRMADLSETVVVLPDQYTAGDIGTYLTLMGRMGESTGLPVYGVSVTRPGEVQRHADKDILLVGGPTSQPLLRDWAKHMPFSADGSNRMFSLSDWQHKLIPWYEAPKRDGLPVANLSANTLAKDAILFGFESPLKSGRSVVALTSDRTVGQADVLNALMDADVVAKIQGSVSVVRGKDVDAYETASSYFVGSLPPLMAVRWAFASQSWLSAVLVLLLALLLAGVVYSVLRNQAKRRVSGK
;
A
#
# COMPACT_ATOMS: atom_id res chain seq x y z
N PHE A 1 -19.28 0.49 -19.26
CA PHE A 1 -19.05 -0.93 -18.96
C PHE A 1 -18.73 -1.12 -17.48
N HIS A 2 -18.93 -2.34 -16.98
CA HIS A 2 -18.66 -2.64 -15.58
C HIS A 2 -17.36 -3.44 -15.45
N LEU A 3 -16.47 -2.95 -14.59
CA LEU A 3 -15.25 -3.66 -14.20
C LEU A 3 -15.48 -4.32 -12.83
N PRO A 4 -15.27 -5.63 -12.71
CA PRO A 4 -15.30 -6.28 -11.41
C PRO A 4 -14.16 -5.77 -10.53
N VAL A 5 -14.48 -5.24 -9.34
CA VAL A 5 -13.51 -4.64 -8.41
C VAL A 5 -12.40 -5.62 -8.01
N ASN A 6 -12.70 -6.91 -7.94
CA ASN A 6 -11.71 -7.95 -7.64
C ASN A 6 -10.63 -8.12 -8.72
N GLN A 7 -10.82 -7.53 -9.90
CA GLN A 7 -9.82 -7.52 -10.98
C GLN A 7 -8.93 -6.27 -10.94
N LEU A 8 -9.35 -5.21 -10.22
CA LEU A 8 -8.56 -4.01 -10.04
C LEU A 8 -7.44 -4.25 -9.03
N ARG A 9 -6.21 -3.95 -9.43
CA ARG A 9 -5.01 -4.02 -8.61
C ARG A 9 -4.37 -2.64 -8.54
N ALA A 10 -3.39 -2.46 -7.66
CA ALA A 10 -2.60 -1.21 -7.58
C ALA A 10 -2.00 -0.78 -8.92
N HIS A 11 -1.69 -1.77 -9.77
CA HIS A 11 -1.33 -1.59 -11.17
C HIS A 11 -2.28 -2.41 -12.02
N SER A 12 -3.10 -1.73 -12.78
CA SER A 12 -4.00 -2.35 -13.75
C SER A 12 -3.81 -1.66 -15.08
N GLN A 13 -3.51 -2.45 -16.10
CA GLN A 13 -3.48 -1.98 -17.48
C GLN A 13 -4.78 -2.40 -18.14
N MET A 14 -5.47 -1.45 -18.77
CA MET A 14 -6.68 -1.69 -19.52
C MET A 14 -6.37 -1.54 -21.01
N GLN A 15 -6.62 -2.59 -21.76
CA GLN A 15 -6.44 -2.59 -23.19
C GLN A 15 -7.81 -2.54 -23.88
N PHE A 16 -7.98 -1.59 -24.77
CA PHE A 16 -9.17 -1.45 -25.58
C PHE A 16 -8.90 -1.94 -27.00
N HIS A 17 -9.78 -2.81 -27.47
CA HIS A 17 -9.78 -3.27 -28.85
C HIS A 17 -11.06 -2.81 -29.52
N PHE A 18 -10.94 -2.02 -30.58
CA PHE A 18 -12.09 -1.54 -31.35
C PHE A 18 -12.28 -2.41 -32.58
N SER A 19 -13.48 -2.96 -32.72
CA SER A 19 -13.91 -3.72 -33.88
C SER A 19 -15.10 -3.02 -34.53
N PHE A 20 -15.05 -2.80 -35.82
CA PHE A 20 -16.11 -2.15 -36.57
C PHE A 20 -16.74 -3.11 -37.55
N ASP A 21 -18.03 -3.41 -37.34
CA ASP A 21 -18.83 -4.14 -38.29
C ASP A 21 -19.52 -3.14 -39.22
N TYR A 22 -19.25 -3.25 -40.51
CA TYR A 22 -19.91 -2.44 -41.53
C TYR A 22 -20.49 -3.35 -42.62
N PRO A 23 -21.65 -2.98 -43.21
CA PRO A 23 -22.26 -3.76 -44.27
C PRO A 23 -21.33 -3.77 -45.50
N LYS A 24 -20.98 -4.96 -45.96
CA LYS A 24 -20.21 -5.13 -47.20
C LYS A 24 -21.18 -5.08 -48.37
N GLU A 25 -21.17 -4.00 -49.14
CA GLU A 25 -21.92 -3.93 -50.40
C GLU A 25 -21.04 -4.47 -51.56
N GLY A 26 -21.54 -5.53 -52.23
CA GLY A 26 -20.96 -6.09 -53.43
C GLY A 26 -19.96 -7.24 -53.23
N ALA A 27 -19.73 -8.00 -54.30
CA ALA A 27 -18.79 -9.12 -54.27
C ALA A 27 -17.35 -8.63 -54.10
N CYS A 28 -16.73 -8.93 -52.95
CA CYS A 28 -15.28 -8.99 -52.76
C CYS A 28 -14.52 -7.65 -52.69
N ARG A 29 -15.03 -6.59 -52.09
CA ARG A 29 -14.18 -5.45 -51.71
C ARG A 29 -14.29 -5.20 -50.23
N ASP A 30 -13.21 -5.45 -49.51
CA ASP A 30 -12.99 -4.88 -48.16
C ASP A 30 -12.65 -3.38 -48.36
N VAL A 31 -13.68 -2.53 -48.29
CA VAL A 31 -13.48 -1.09 -48.26
C VAL A 31 -13.32 -0.70 -46.82
N VAL A 32 -12.08 -0.36 -46.41
CA VAL A 32 -11.85 0.33 -45.13
C VAL A 32 -12.44 1.73 -45.29
N LEU A 33 -13.48 2.02 -44.51
CA LEU A 33 -14.10 3.33 -44.51
C LEU A 33 -13.15 4.31 -43.81
N ASP A 34 -12.61 5.28 -44.54
CA ASP A 34 -11.66 6.30 -44.02
C ASP A 34 -12.27 7.19 -42.92
N ASN A 35 -13.58 7.15 -42.75
CA ASN A 35 -14.34 7.97 -41.80
C ASN A 35 -14.70 7.21 -40.49
N VAL A 36 -14.35 5.93 -40.37
CA VAL A 36 -14.61 5.16 -39.15
C VAL A 36 -13.45 5.34 -38.18
N ARG A 37 -13.72 6.00 -37.09
CA ARG A 37 -12.73 6.26 -36.03
C ARG A 37 -13.31 5.93 -34.68
N ALA A 38 -12.49 5.41 -33.79
CA ALA A 38 -12.78 5.31 -32.38
C ALA A 38 -11.70 6.05 -31.59
N ALA A 39 -12.09 6.69 -30.54
CA ALA A 39 -11.20 7.36 -29.61
C ALA A 39 -11.67 7.11 -28.18
N ILE A 40 -10.74 7.04 -27.27
CA ILE A 40 -11.02 7.16 -25.84
C ILE A 40 -10.92 8.63 -25.50
N ASP A 41 -12.00 9.16 -24.93
CA ASP A 41 -12.05 10.57 -24.53
C ASP A 41 -10.99 10.80 -23.44
N PRO A 42 -10.19 11.89 -23.51
CA PRO A 42 -9.27 12.26 -22.43
C PRO A 42 -9.95 12.45 -21.08
N ASP A 43 -11.22 12.83 -21.07
CA ASP A 43 -12.02 12.99 -19.86
C ASP A 43 -12.67 11.69 -19.36
N SER A 44 -12.25 10.53 -19.91
CA SER A 44 -12.74 9.24 -19.45
C SER A 44 -12.30 8.94 -18.04
N GLU A 45 -13.23 8.60 -17.15
CA GLU A 45 -12.99 8.35 -15.75
C GLU A 45 -13.37 6.91 -15.34
N LEU A 46 -12.69 6.41 -14.33
CA LEU A 46 -13.07 5.20 -13.61
C LEU A 46 -13.62 5.57 -12.24
N ASP A 47 -14.95 5.61 -12.09
CA ASP A 47 -15.59 5.96 -10.82
C ASP A 47 -15.52 4.80 -9.82
N ILE A 48 -14.69 4.96 -8.78
CA ILE A 48 -14.56 4.06 -7.64
C ILE A 48 -15.05 4.69 -6.33
N SER A 49 -15.71 5.86 -6.37
CA SER A 49 -16.11 6.64 -5.20
C SER A 49 -17.05 5.88 -4.24
N ARG A 50 -17.83 4.92 -4.77
CA ARG A 50 -18.77 4.11 -3.99
C ARG A 50 -18.13 2.94 -3.25
N PHE A 51 -16.83 2.68 -3.48
CA PHE A 51 -16.12 1.61 -2.82
C PHE A 51 -15.37 2.12 -1.59
N PRO A 52 -15.39 1.37 -0.48
CA PRO A 52 -14.61 1.74 0.67
C PRO A 52 -13.12 1.64 0.35
N HIS A 53 -12.38 2.67 0.70
CA HIS A 53 -10.94 2.71 0.58
C HIS A 53 -10.31 2.12 1.84
N TYR A 54 -9.65 0.98 1.69
CA TYR A 54 -8.98 0.29 2.80
C TYR A 54 -7.74 -0.41 2.27
N LEU A 55 -6.58 0.08 2.67
CA LEU A 55 -5.31 -0.39 2.13
C LEU A 55 -4.36 -0.80 3.25
N LYS A 56 -3.67 -1.93 3.04
CA LYS A 56 -2.55 -2.34 3.89
C LYS A 56 -1.35 -1.44 3.63
N MET A 57 -0.80 -0.88 4.70
CA MET A 57 0.37 -0.02 4.71
C MET A 57 1.49 -0.66 5.58
N PRO A 58 2.75 -0.30 5.41
CA PRO A 58 3.30 0.60 4.38
C PRO A 58 3.18 0.00 2.97
N ASN A 59 2.96 0.86 1.97
CA ASN A 59 2.84 0.44 0.59
C ASN A 59 3.55 1.46 -0.33
N LEU A 60 4.84 1.23 -0.56
CA LEU A 60 5.64 2.12 -1.40
C LEU A 60 5.24 2.06 -2.88
N SER A 61 4.62 0.97 -3.34
CA SER A 61 4.08 0.91 -4.69
C SER A 61 2.92 1.91 -4.88
N ALA A 62 2.02 2.02 -3.90
CA ALA A 62 0.96 3.02 -3.94
C ALA A 62 1.53 4.45 -3.89
N PHE A 63 2.53 4.69 -3.04
CA PHE A 63 3.23 5.97 -2.97
C PHE A 63 3.91 6.31 -4.30
N ALA A 64 4.69 5.39 -4.85
CA ALA A 64 5.46 5.62 -6.06
C ALA A 64 4.57 5.89 -7.30
N ASN A 65 3.39 5.31 -7.37
CA ASN A 65 2.52 5.45 -8.55
C ASN A 65 1.49 6.58 -8.44
N THR A 66 0.93 6.78 -7.25
CA THR A 66 -0.18 7.74 -7.05
C THR A 66 0.10 8.79 -5.99
N GLY A 67 1.22 8.70 -5.26
CA GLY A 67 1.49 9.56 -4.12
C GLY A 67 0.70 9.21 -2.85
N PHE A 68 -0.09 8.10 -2.86
CA PHE A 68 -0.86 7.70 -1.68
C PHE A 68 0.08 7.31 -0.51
N PRO A 69 -0.19 7.74 0.73
CA PRO A 69 -1.44 8.29 1.29
C PRO A 69 -1.58 9.81 1.18
N PHE A 70 -0.58 10.53 0.73
CA PHE A 70 -0.55 12.01 0.71
C PHE A 70 -1.61 12.61 -0.21
N THR A 71 -1.89 11.94 -1.31
CA THR A 71 -2.90 12.32 -2.32
C THR A 71 -4.33 11.92 -1.96
N ARG A 72 -4.58 11.52 -0.70
CA ARG A 72 -5.93 11.19 -0.23
C ARG A 72 -6.89 12.36 -0.38
N MET A 73 -6.42 13.56 -0.06
CA MET A 73 -7.05 14.82 -0.41
C MET A 73 -6.32 15.39 -1.60
N ALA A 74 -7.04 15.73 -2.66
CA ALA A 74 -6.46 16.15 -3.92
C ALA A 74 -5.62 17.43 -3.82
N ASP A 75 -5.93 18.28 -2.85
CA ASP A 75 -5.18 19.50 -2.50
C ASP A 75 -4.01 19.27 -1.54
N LEU A 76 -3.79 18.02 -1.09
CA LEU A 76 -2.82 17.62 -0.08
C LEU A 76 -3.00 18.29 1.30
N SER A 77 -4.20 18.73 1.66
CA SER A 77 -4.50 19.38 2.95
C SER A 77 -4.22 18.50 4.18
N GLU A 78 -4.28 17.17 4.03
CA GLU A 78 -3.93 16.21 5.09
C GLU A 78 -2.45 15.78 5.06
N THR A 79 -1.59 16.51 4.35
CA THR A 79 -0.17 16.21 4.21
C THR A 79 0.69 17.28 4.88
N VAL A 80 1.74 16.83 5.56
CA VAL A 80 2.82 17.69 6.06
C VAL A 80 4.18 17.19 5.59
N VAL A 81 4.98 18.08 5.07
CA VAL A 81 6.38 17.81 4.70
C VAL A 81 7.29 18.34 5.80
N VAL A 82 8.15 17.48 6.31
CA VAL A 82 9.13 17.85 7.34
C VAL A 82 10.51 17.92 6.70
N LEU A 83 11.03 19.13 6.62
CA LEU A 83 12.40 19.41 6.17
C LEU A 83 13.33 19.49 7.36
N PRO A 84 14.63 19.17 7.22
CA PRO A 84 15.63 19.37 8.28
C PRO A 84 15.70 20.83 8.73
N ASP A 85 16.17 21.09 9.94
CA ASP A 85 16.42 22.46 10.42
C ASP A 85 17.45 23.18 9.54
N GLN A 86 18.48 22.46 9.11
CA GLN A 86 19.49 22.90 8.14
C GLN A 86 19.25 22.19 6.81
N TYR A 87 18.25 22.64 6.07
CA TYR A 87 17.93 22.08 4.76
C TYR A 87 18.88 22.56 3.69
N THR A 88 19.14 21.71 2.72
CA THR A 88 19.99 21.99 1.55
C THR A 88 19.11 22.35 0.33
N ALA A 89 19.75 22.86 -0.73
CA ALA A 89 19.08 23.03 -2.03
C ALA A 89 18.53 21.70 -2.57
N GLY A 90 19.21 20.57 -2.28
CA GLY A 90 18.73 19.21 -2.63
C GLY A 90 17.45 18.85 -1.91
N ASP A 91 17.30 19.16 -0.62
CA ASP A 91 16.06 18.90 0.14
C ASP A 91 14.89 19.70 -0.41
N ILE A 92 15.11 20.97 -0.78
CA ILE A 92 14.11 21.81 -1.42
C ILE A 92 13.74 21.25 -2.81
N GLY A 93 14.73 20.87 -3.61
CA GLY A 93 14.51 20.23 -4.91
C GLY A 93 13.68 18.96 -4.80
N THR A 94 14.00 18.12 -3.80
CA THR A 94 13.26 16.91 -3.49
C THR A 94 11.79 17.23 -3.13
N TYR A 95 11.59 18.17 -2.23
CA TYR A 95 10.25 18.63 -1.85
C TYR A 95 9.45 19.10 -3.07
N LEU A 96 10.00 20.01 -3.86
CA LEU A 96 9.28 20.57 -5.02
C LEU A 96 8.97 19.50 -6.07
N THR A 97 9.89 18.60 -6.35
CA THR A 97 9.70 17.53 -7.31
C THR A 97 8.60 16.56 -6.86
N LEU A 98 8.59 16.16 -5.59
CA LEU A 98 7.54 15.31 -5.04
C LEU A 98 6.17 16.00 -5.07
N MET A 99 6.12 17.28 -4.74
CA MET A 99 4.87 18.05 -4.83
C MET A 99 4.36 18.18 -6.26
N GLY A 100 5.25 18.43 -7.22
CA GLY A 100 4.89 18.46 -8.65
C GLY A 100 4.29 17.14 -9.10
N ARG A 101 4.93 16.02 -8.74
CA ARG A 101 4.42 14.67 -9.07
C ARG A 101 3.07 14.37 -8.41
N MET A 102 2.89 14.75 -7.16
CA MET A 102 1.60 14.55 -6.48
C MET A 102 0.50 15.43 -7.06
N GLY A 103 0.82 16.67 -7.46
CA GLY A 103 -0.09 17.54 -8.16
C GLY A 103 -0.48 17.00 -9.55
N GLU A 104 0.47 16.40 -10.27
CA GLU A 104 0.19 15.69 -11.52
C GLU A 104 -0.76 14.49 -11.28
N SER A 105 -0.51 13.72 -10.23
CA SER A 105 -1.34 12.57 -9.88
C SER A 105 -2.77 12.94 -9.46
N THR A 106 -2.97 14.09 -8.82
CA THR A 106 -4.29 14.56 -8.37
C THR A 106 -4.99 15.45 -9.38
N GLY A 107 -4.27 15.94 -10.38
CA GLY A 107 -4.77 16.93 -11.35
C GLY A 107 -5.00 18.33 -10.76
N LEU A 108 -4.56 18.59 -9.52
CA LEU A 108 -4.73 19.86 -8.81
C LEU A 108 -3.40 20.43 -8.31
N PRO A 109 -3.27 21.75 -8.23
CA PRO A 109 -2.16 22.38 -7.55
C PRO A 109 -2.11 22.02 -6.07
N VAL A 110 -0.93 21.79 -5.54
CA VAL A 110 -0.68 21.32 -4.16
C VAL A 110 -0.69 22.51 -3.18
N TYR A 111 -1.82 23.18 -3.02
CA TYR A 111 -1.91 24.39 -2.19
C TYR A 111 -2.24 24.13 -0.71
N GLY A 112 -2.73 22.93 -0.38
CA GLY A 112 -3.12 22.55 0.98
C GLY A 112 -2.00 21.96 1.83
N VAL A 113 -0.85 21.63 1.21
CA VAL A 113 0.28 21.01 1.92
C VAL A 113 0.87 21.95 2.99
N SER A 114 1.19 21.39 4.15
CA SER A 114 1.93 22.11 5.18
C SER A 114 3.42 21.74 5.11
N VAL A 115 4.30 22.71 5.33
CA VAL A 115 5.73 22.47 5.47
C VAL A 115 6.15 22.87 6.86
N THR A 116 6.91 22.02 7.55
CA THR A 116 7.31 22.25 8.93
C THR A 116 8.74 21.76 9.20
N ARG A 117 9.23 22.01 10.41
CA ARG A 117 10.52 21.56 10.93
C ARG A 117 10.34 20.44 11.95
N PRO A 118 11.38 19.67 12.26
CA PRO A 118 11.28 18.54 13.19
C PRO A 118 10.70 18.90 14.55
N GLY A 119 11.07 20.04 15.12
CA GLY A 119 10.60 20.50 16.44
C GLY A 119 9.11 20.86 16.49
N GLU A 120 8.47 21.08 15.35
CA GLU A 120 7.06 21.50 15.27
C GLU A 120 6.11 20.43 14.73
N VAL A 121 6.62 19.24 14.38
CA VAL A 121 5.85 18.15 13.76
C VAL A 121 4.66 17.71 14.61
N GLN A 122 4.72 17.84 15.92
CA GLN A 122 3.63 17.49 16.84
C GLN A 122 2.34 18.27 16.57
N ARG A 123 2.43 19.50 16.04
CA ARG A 123 1.27 20.32 15.67
C ARG A 123 0.48 19.75 14.50
N HIS A 124 1.10 18.82 13.75
CA HIS A 124 0.55 18.18 12.57
C HIS A 124 0.33 16.67 12.76
N ALA A 125 0.08 16.25 14.02
CA ALA A 125 -0.07 14.84 14.36
C ALA A 125 -1.23 14.14 13.60
N ASP A 126 -2.22 14.91 13.17
CA ASP A 126 -3.39 14.44 12.42
C ASP A 126 -3.15 14.26 10.92
N LYS A 127 -1.96 14.63 10.42
CA LYS A 127 -1.60 14.57 9.00
C LYS A 127 -0.70 13.38 8.69
N ASP A 128 -0.67 13.00 7.42
CA ASP A 128 0.34 12.09 6.89
C ASP A 128 1.66 12.85 6.67
N ILE A 129 2.79 12.24 7.02
CA ILE A 129 4.08 12.91 7.15
C ILE A 129 5.02 12.45 6.04
N LEU A 130 5.46 13.37 5.20
CA LEU A 130 6.55 13.16 4.25
C LEU A 130 7.85 13.71 4.85
N LEU A 131 8.78 12.81 5.15
CA LEU A 131 10.05 13.14 5.79
C LEU A 131 11.16 13.20 4.75
N VAL A 132 11.81 14.34 4.64
CA VAL A 132 12.95 14.57 3.72
C VAL A 132 14.21 14.87 4.51
N GLY A 133 15.32 14.33 4.07
CA GLY A 133 16.64 14.58 4.67
C GLY A 133 17.39 13.32 5.06
N GLY A 134 18.68 13.45 5.29
CA GLY A 134 19.56 12.34 5.65
C GLY A 134 19.53 11.99 7.14
N PRO A 135 20.11 10.82 7.52
CA PRO A 135 20.24 10.40 8.91
C PRO A 135 20.97 11.41 9.80
N THR A 136 21.90 12.18 9.23
CA THR A 136 22.68 13.19 9.95
C THR A 136 21.94 14.52 10.09
N SER A 137 21.07 14.88 9.14
CA SER A 137 20.37 16.16 9.09
C SER A 137 18.96 16.13 9.66
N GLN A 138 18.29 14.95 9.65
CA GLN A 138 16.91 14.79 10.05
C GLN A 138 16.79 14.07 11.42
N PRO A 139 16.61 14.82 12.52
CA PRO A 139 16.59 14.25 13.88
C PRO A 139 15.46 13.26 14.12
N LEU A 140 14.31 13.41 13.44
CA LEU A 140 13.17 12.51 13.59
C LEU A 140 13.49 11.07 13.18
N LEU A 141 14.47 10.85 12.29
CA LEU A 141 14.91 9.51 11.94
C LEU A 141 15.51 8.78 13.14
N ARG A 142 16.22 9.50 14.02
CA ARG A 142 16.74 8.94 15.27
C ARG A 142 15.66 8.82 16.34
N ASP A 143 14.83 9.84 16.50
CA ASP A 143 13.83 9.89 17.55
C ASP A 143 12.73 8.83 17.34
N TRP A 144 12.41 8.53 16.08
CA TRP A 144 11.44 7.52 15.68
C TRP A 144 12.03 6.16 15.28
N ALA A 145 13.31 5.92 15.57
CA ALA A 145 14.01 4.69 15.21
C ALA A 145 13.28 3.40 15.63
N LYS A 146 12.54 3.45 16.76
CA LYS A 146 11.76 2.32 17.27
C LYS A 146 10.55 1.95 16.39
N HIS A 147 10.03 2.89 15.60
CA HIS A 147 8.87 2.74 14.73
C HIS A 147 9.25 2.43 13.29
N MET A 148 10.53 2.61 12.95
CA MET A 148 11.01 2.33 11.60
C MET A 148 10.95 0.84 11.26
N PRO A 149 10.77 0.51 9.97
CA PRO A 149 10.71 -0.87 9.51
C PRO A 149 12.02 -1.65 9.61
N PHE A 150 13.12 -1.01 9.95
CA PHE A 150 14.45 -1.60 10.11
C PHE A 150 15.15 -1.02 11.35
N SER A 151 16.18 -1.72 11.87
CA SER A 151 16.97 -1.24 12.98
C SER A 151 18.24 -0.56 12.48
N ALA A 152 18.46 0.71 12.85
CA ALA A 152 19.68 1.42 12.55
C ALA A 152 20.91 0.86 13.32
N ASP A 153 20.69 0.14 14.42
CA ASP A 153 21.73 -0.33 15.35
C ASP A 153 22.25 -1.74 15.04
N GLY A 154 21.90 -2.33 13.89
CA GLY A 154 22.31 -3.69 13.54
C GLY A 154 21.79 -4.78 14.51
N SER A 155 21.01 -4.42 15.53
CA SER A 155 20.35 -5.39 16.39
C SER A 155 19.16 -5.99 15.62
N ASN A 156 19.21 -7.30 15.40
CA ASN A 156 18.16 -8.08 14.78
C ASN A 156 16.83 -7.89 15.53
N ARG A 157 15.99 -6.98 15.09
CA ARG A 157 14.58 -7.00 15.44
C ARG A 157 13.86 -8.02 14.56
N MET A 158 14.28 -9.29 14.73
CA MET A 158 13.48 -10.43 14.33
C MET A 158 12.52 -10.72 15.47
N PHE A 159 11.26 -10.39 15.30
CA PHE A 159 10.11 -11.15 15.84
C PHE A 159 8.83 -10.39 15.55
N SER A 160 8.20 -10.77 14.46
CA SER A 160 6.78 -10.50 14.28
C SER A 160 6.00 -11.75 14.69
N LEU A 161 4.84 -11.55 15.28
CA LEU A 161 3.91 -12.63 15.63
C LEU A 161 3.50 -13.50 14.41
N SER A 162 3.64 -12.97 13.20
CA SER A 162 3.40 -13.69 11.94
C SER A 162 4.41 -14.81 11.68
N ASP A 163 5.65 -14.69 12.18
CA ASP A 163 6.65 -15.75 12.08
C ASP A 163 6.31 -16.97 12.93
N TRP A 164 5.52 -16.77 13.99
CA TRP A 164 5.09 -17.85 14.86
C TRP A 164 4.07 -18.77 14.18
N GLN A 165 3.21 -18.21 13.35
CA GLN A 165 2.21 -18.97 12.58
C GLN A 165 2.86 -19.85 11.51
N HIS A 166 3.94 -19.40 10.87
CA HIS A 166 4.70 -20.18 9.89
C HIS A 166 5.54 -21.31 10.52
N LYS A 167 5.93 -21.16 11.79
CA LYS A 167 6.68 -22.21 12.52
C LYS A 167 5.81 -23.31 13.08
N LEU A 168 4.53 -23.03 13.37
CA LEU A 168 3.62 -24.01 14.00
C LEU A 168 2.88 -24.92 13.02
N ILE A 169 2.86 -24.61 11.73
CA ILE A 169 2.15 -25.42 10.73
C ILE A 169 3.07 -25.69 9.52
N PRO A 170 4.09 -26.56 9.68
CA PRO A 170 5.07 -26.83 8.62
C PRO A 170 4.51 -27.54 7.38
N TRP A 171 3.27 -28.04 7.41
CA TRP A 171 2.60 -28.72 6.29
C TRP A 171 1.62 -27.83 5.50
N TYR A 172 1.36 -26.60 5.96
CA TYR A 172 0.61 -25.60 5.21
C TYR A 172 1.60 -24.75 4.42
N GLU A 173 1.92 -25.18 3.21
CA GLU A 173 2.51 -24.27 2.22
C GLU A 173 1.44 -23.23 1.87
N ALA A 174 1.52 -22.08 2.54
CA ALA A 174 0.82 -20.91 2.03
C ALA A 174 1.23 -20.73 0.55
N PRO A 175 0.27 -20.48 -0.37
CA PRO A 175 0.64 -20.23 -1.76
C PRO A 175 1.74 -19.18 -1.73
N LYS A 176 2.89 -19.50 -2.36
CA LYS A 176 4.01 -18.58 -2.52
C LYS A 176 3.42 -17.32 -3.15
N ARG A 177 3.06 -16.35 -2.32
CA ARG A 177 3.06 -14.98 -2.76
C ARG A 177 4.52 -14.74 -3.10
N ASP A 178 4.79 -14.21 -4.28
CA ASP A 178 6.10 -13.66 -4.60
C ASP A 178 6.38 -12.58 -3.57
N GLY A 179 6.78 -13.00 -2.38
CA GLY A 179 6.99 -12.15 -1.21
C GLY A 179 8.34 -11.49 -1.37
N LEU A 180 8.34 -10.18 -1.28
CA LEU A 180 9.58 -9.42 -1.17
C LEU A 180 10.40 -9.96 0.01
N PRO A 181 11.72 -10.05 -0.10
CA PRO A 181 12.58 -10.51 0.97
C PRO A 181 12.47 -9.60 2.20
N VAL A 182 12.55 -10.18 3.39
CA VAL A 182 12.60 -9.41 4.64
C VAL A 182 13.96 -8.72 4.74
N ALA A 183 13.96 -7.41 4.95
CA ALA A 183 15.19 -6.63 4.99
C ALA A 183 15.95 -6.79 6.31
N ASN A 184 17.21 -7.19 6.22
CA ASN A 184 18.23 -6.93 7.23
C ASN A 184 19.13 -5.80 6.73
N LEU A 185 18.65 -4.55 6.85
CA LEU A 185 19.40 -3.38 6.45
C LEU A 185 20.44 -3.04 7.54
N SER A 186 21.71 -3.01 7.16
CA SER A 186 22.77 -2.58 8.06
C SER A 186 22.88 -1.06 8.10
N ALA A 187 23.41 -0.50 9.19
CA ALA A 187 23.70 0.93 9.31
C ALA A 187 24.59 1.47 8.17
N ASN A 188 25.45 0.63 7.61
CA ASN A 188 26.29 0.99 6.46
C ASN A 188 25.50 1.23 5.16
N THR A 189 24.35 0.57 5.00
CA THR A 189 23.45 0.79 3.85
C THR A 189 22.78 2.16 3.96
N LEU A 190 22.36 2.56 5.16
CA LEU A 190 21.75 3.87 5.42
C LEU A 190 22.68 5.04 5.09
N ALA A 191 23.99 4.87 5.29
CA ALA A 191 24.96 5.94 5.06
C ALA A 191 25.41 6.05 3.59
N LYS A 192 25.27 4.99 2.79
CA LYS A 192 25.79 4.95 1.41
C LYS A 192 24.71 5.06 0.34
N ASP A 193 23.54 4.54 0.59
CA ASP A 193 22.47 4.40 -0.38
C ASP A 193 21.32 5.36 -0.08
N ALA A 194 20.53 5.64 -1.09
CA ALA A 194 19.29 6.35 -0.90
C ALA A 194 18.17 5.36 -0.56
N ILE A 195 17.40 5.67 0.46
CA ILE A 195 16.36 4.78 0.96
C ILE A 195 15.03 5.51 1.01
N LEU A 196 14.04 4.88 0.41
CA LEU A 196 12.62 5.23 0.54
C LEU A 196 11.96 4.19 1.43
N PHE A 197 11.30 4.61 2.50
CA PHE A 197 10.61 3.68 3.39
C PHE A 197 9.38 4.30 4.04
N GLY A 198 8.43 3.44 4.42
CA GLY A 198 7.20 3.85 5.07
C GLY A 198 6.98 3.12 6.39
N PHE A 199 6.28 3.77 7.32
CA PHE A 199 5.84 3.21 8.60
C PHE A 199 4.64 3.97 9.15
N GLU A 200 3.98 3.42 10.16
CA GLU A 200 2.88 4.08 10.83
C GLU A 200 3.38 5.28 11.65
N SER A 201 2.64 6.39 11.60
CA SER A 201 3.01 7.59 12.34
C SER A 201 3.03 7.33 13.86
N PRO A 202 4.16 7.66 14.54
CA PRO A 202 4.21 7.58 16.00
C PRO A 202 3.30 8.59 16.71
N LEU A 203 2.83 9.60 15.97
CA LEU A 203 2.01 10.68 16.53
C LEU A 203 0.53 10.32 16.55
N LYS A 204 0.05 9.59 15.56
CA LYS A 204 -1.36 9.19 15.46
C LYS A 204 -1.49 7.90 14.65
N SER A 205 -2.14 6.91 15.25
CA SER A 205 -2.44 5.65 14.55
C SER A 205 -3.35 5.88 13.34
N GLY A 206 -3.11 5.10 12.28
CA GLY A 206 -3.80 5.22 10.99
C GLY A 206 -3.27 6.35 10.10
N ARG A 207 -2.25 7.10 10.54
CA ARG A 207 -1.49 8.04 9.72
C ARG A 207 -0.15 7.43 9.32
N SER A 208 0.35 7.85 8.20
CA SER A 208 1.55 7.29 7.58
C SER A 208 2.71 8.27 7.62
N VAL A 209 3.90 7.71 7.78
CA VAL A 209 5.15 8.40 7.49
C VAL A 209 5.77 7.72 6.28
N VAL A 210 6.16 8.51 5.29
CA VAL A 210 7.07 8.08 4.23
C VAL A 210 8.32 8.94 4.32
N ALA A 211 9.46 8.29 4.43
CA ALA A 211 10.75 8.96 4.53
C ALA A 211 11.59 8.71 3.27
N LEU A 212 12.09 9.79 2.68
CA LEU A 212 13.10 9.78 1.66
C LEU A 212 14.40 10.24 2.31
N THR A 213 15.34 9.33 2.48
CA THR A 213 16.57 9.59 3.22
C THR A 213 17.82 9.25 2.42
N SER A 214 18.78 10.17 2.44
CA SER A 214 20.13 9.97 1.96
C SER A 214 21.01 11.07 2.52
N ASP A 215 22.21 10.74 3.01
CA ASP A 215 23.20 11.75 3.38
C ASP A 215 23.93 12.36 2.17
N ARG A 216 23.66 11.80 0.98
CA ARG A 216 24.26 12.25 -0.27
C ARG A 216 23.22 12.95 -1.14
N THR A 217 23.52 14.14 -1.62
CA THR A 217 22.67 14.87 -2.56
C THR A 217 22.35 14.05 -3.83
N VAL A 218 23.35 13.28 -4.31
CA VAL A 218 23.17 12.37 -5.44
C VAL A 218 22.13 11.29 -5.13
N GLY A 219 22.10 10.76 -3.91
CA GLY A 219 21.14 9.72 -3.53
C GLY A 219 19.69 10.21 -3.52
N GLN A 220 19.44 11.45 -3.10
CA GLN A 220 18.11 12.03 -3.20
C GLN A 220 17.66 12.14 -4.67
N ALA A 221 18.57 12.58 -5.56
CA ALA A 221 18.31 12.63 -6.99
C ALA A 221 18.05 11.24 -7.60
N ASP A 222 18.76 10.20 -7.14
CA ASP A 222 18.54 8.83 -7.59
C ASP A 222 17.11 8.35 -7.26
N VAL A 223 16.60 8.63 -6.05
CA VAL A 223 15.22 8.29 -5.69
C VAL A 223 14.21 9.06 -6.55
N LEU A 224 14.44 10.36 -6.78
CA LEU A 224 13.54 11.15 -7.64
C LEU A 224 13.54 10.62 -9.07
N ASN A 225 14.70 10.32 -9.62
CA ASN A 225 14.83 9.74 -10.96
C ASN A 225 14.12 8.38 -11.03
N ALA A 226 14.26 7.52 -10.01
CA ALA A 226 13.57 6.24 -9.94
C ALA A 226 12.04 6.38 -9.88
N LEU A 227 11.54 7.42 -9.21
CA LEU A 227 10.11 7.74 -9.17
C LEU A 227 9.58 8.30 -10.50
N MET A 228 10.43 8.92 -11.32
CA MET A 228 10.05 9.52 -12.61
C MET A 228 10.26 8.58 -13.80
N ASP A 229 11.09 7.56 -13.67
CA ASP A 229 11.36 6.59 -14.73
C ASP A 229 10.30 5.48 -14.69
N ALA A 230 9.52 5.35 -15.78
CA ALA A 230 8.43 4.38 -15.88
C ALA A 230 8.89 2.90 -15.73
N ASP A 231 10.12 2.59 -16.14
CA ASP A 231 10.67 1.25 -16.05
C ASP A 231 11.20 0.92 -14.63
N VAL A 232 11.56 1.95 -13.87
CA VAL A 232 12.15 1.83 -12.53
C VAL A 232 11.09 1.94 -11.44
N VAL A 233 10.11 2.82 -11.61
CA VAL A 233 9.06 3.06 -10.60
C VAL A 233 8.30 1.79 -10.21
N ALA A 234 8.10 0.87 -11.16
CA ALA A 234 7.47 -0.42 -10.92
C ALA A 234 8.25 -1.33 -9.95
N LYS A 235 9.56 -1.10 -9.77
CA LYS A 235 10.42 -1.83 -8.84
C LYS A 235 10.30 -1.32 -7.41
N ILE A 236 9.78 -0.09 -7.21
CA ILE A 236 9.54 0.48 -5.88
C ILE A 236 8.31 -0.17 -5.27
N GLN A 237 8.52 -1.05 -4.30
CA GLN A 237 7.48 -1.88 -3.69
C GLN A 237 7.74 -2.09 -2.19
N GLY A 238 6.78 -2.75 -1.52
CA GLY A 238 6.93 -3.12 -0.11
C GLY A 238 6.92 -1.93 0.85
N SER A 239 7.66 -2.05 1.92
CA SER A 239 7.77 -1.05 2.99
C SER A 239 9.09 -0.30 2.98
N VAL A 240 10.11 -0.86 2.32
CA VAL A 240 11.46 -0.28 2.18
C VAL A 240 11.96 -0.52 0.75
N SER A 241 12.47 0.50 0.10
CA SER A 241 13.15 0.42 -1.19
C SER A 241 14.50 1.13 -1.11
N VAL A 242 15.55 0.40 -1.42
CA VAL A 242 16.93 0.91 -1.51
C VAL A 242 17.23 1.23 -2.96
N VAL A 243 17.58 2.47 -3.24
CA VAL A 243 17.78 2.97 -4.60
C VAL A 243 19.25 3.27 -4.85
N ARG A 244 19.79 2.73 -5.95
CA ARG A 244 21.16 2.93 -6.41
C ARG A 244 21.14 3.21 -7.91
N GLY A 245 20.96 4.46 -8.28
CA GLY A 245 20.75 4.83 -9.69
C GLY A 245 19.47 4.19 -10.25
N LYS A 246 19.61 3.24 -11.17
CA LYS A 246 18.47 2.48 -11.77
C LYS A 246 18.17 1.14 -11.07
N ASP A 247 19.01 0.73 -10.14
CA ASP A 247 18.81 -0.49 -9.39
C ASP A 247 17.99 -0.19 -8.13
N VAL A 248 16.93 -0.94 -7.92
CA VAL A 248 16.02 -0.81 -6.78
C VAL A 248 15.84 -2.17 -6.14
N ASP A 249 16.26 -2.27 -4.88
CA ASP A 249 16.01 -3.43 -4.04
C ASP A 249 14.83 -3.13 -3.11
N ALA A 250 13.74 -3.84 -3.29
CA ALA A 250 12.52 -3.67 -2.50
C ALA A 250 12.36 -4.77 -1.47
N TYR A 251 11.91 -4.39 -0.27
CA TYR A 251 11.74 -5.27 0.88
C TYR A 251 10.39 -5.04 1.55
N GLU A 252 9.82 -6.09 2.11
CA GLU A 252 8.63 -6.01 2.95
C GLU A 252 9.01 -6.29 4.41
N THR A 253 8.48 -5.48 5.33
CA THR A 253 8.69 -5.68 6.75
C THR A 253 7.46 -6.30 7.40
N ALA A 254 7.67 -6.91 8.56
CA ALA A 254 6.61 -7.64 9.27
C ALA A 254 5.55 -6.71 9.88
N SER A 255 5.88 -5.45 10.15
CA SER A 255 4.94 -4.47 10.71
C SER A 255 4.04 -3.91 9.61
N SER A 256 2.75 -4.13 9.73
CA SER A 256 1.77 -3.57 8.82
C SER A 256 0.60 -2.97 9.59
N TYR A 257 0.02 -1.91 9.05
CA TYR A 257 -1.19 -1.26 9.55
C TYR A 257 -2.14 -1.02 8.38
N PHE A 258 -3.34 -0.54 8.67
CA PHE A 258 -4.33 -0.29 7.64
C PHE A 258 -4.77 1.17 7.67
N VAL A 259 -4.96 1.72 6.49
CA VAL A 259 -5.45 3.09 6.29
C VAL A 259 -6.77 3.04 5.58
N GLY A 260 -7.70 3.88 6.02
CA GLY A 260 -9.08 3.92 5.52
C GLY A 260 -10.09 3.30 6.48
N SER A 261 -11.34 3.19 6.04
CA SER A 261 -12.43 2.63 6.84
C SER A 261 -13.25 1.64 6.03
N LEU A 262 -13.66 0.56 6.67
CA LEU A 262 -14.60 -0.40 6.10
C LEU A 262 -15.95 -0.30 6.84
N PRO A 263 -17.09 -0.34 6.12
CA PRO A 263 -18.39 -0.59 6.74
C PRO A 263 -18.37 -1.88 7.56
N PRO A 264 -19.11 -1.98 8.69
CA PRO A 264 -19.01 -3.10 9.61
C PRO A 264 -19.15 -4.49 8.97
N LEU A 265 -20.13 -4.66 8.07
CA LEU A 265 -20.33 -5.92 7.35
C LEU A 265 -19.16 -6.26 6.41
N MET A 266 -18.59 -5.24 5.74
CA MET A 266 -17.42 -5.44 4.89
C MET A 266 -16.16 -5.72 5.71
N ALA A 267 -16.02 -5.11 6.89
CA ALA A 267 -14.91 -5.39 7.81
C ALA A 267 -14.93 -6.87 8.26
N VAL A 268 -16.09 -7.39 8.62
CA VAL A 268 -16.27 -8.81 8.97
C VAL A 268 -15.91 -9.71 7.78
N ARG A 269 -16.48 -9.43 6.60
CA ARG A 269 -16.17 -10.19 5.38
C ARG A 269 -14.69 -10.14 5.03
N TRP A 270 -14.06 -8.98 5.16
CA TRP A 270 -12.63 -8.82 4.92
C TRP A 270 -11.79 -9.62 5.91
N ALA A 271 -12.15 -9.59 7.21
CA ALA A 271 -11.45 -10.36 8.25
C ALA A 271 -11.47 -11.86 7.96
N PHE A 272 -12.64 -12.41 7.55
CA PHE A 272 -12.74 -13.82 7.15
C PHE A 272 -12.00 -14.13 5.85
N ALA A 273 -11.96 -13.20 4.90
CA ALA A 273 -11.24 -13.38 3.64
C ALA A 273 -9.71 -13.27 3.81
N SER A 274 -9.26 -12.40 4.71
CA SER A 274 -7.83 -12.17 4.95
C SER A 274 -7.19 -13.21 5.88
N GLN A 275 -7.99 -13.83 6.75
CA GLN A 275 -7.52 -14.82 7.74
C GLN A 275 -8.28 -16.12 7.59
N SER A 276 -7.75 -17.04 6.78
CA SER A 276 -8.40 -18.33 6.47
C SER A 276 -8.67 -19.19 7.72
N TRP A 277 -7.89 -19.05 8.79
CA TRP A 277 -8.11 -19.76 10.04
C TRP A 277 -9.41 -19.35 10.76
N LEU A 278 -9.86 -18.09 10.62
CA LEU A 278 -11.13 -17.62 11.19
C LEU A 278 -12.32 -18.35 10.55
N SER A 279 -12.28 -18.57 9.25
CA SER A 279 -13.31 -19.35 8.55
C SER A 279 -13.31 -20.80 9.01
N ALA A 280 -12.14 -21.41 9.22
CA ALA A 280 -12.02 -22.77 9.73
C ALA A 280 -12.58 -22.89 11.16
N VAL A 281 -12.28 -21.94 12.05
CA VAL A 281 -12.85 -21.89 13.40
C VAL A 281 -14.37 -21.74 13.37
N LEU A 282 -14.88 -20.86 12.50
CA LEU A 282 -16.32 -20.68 12.35
C LEU A 282 -17.03 -21.97 11.91
N VAL A 283 -16.47 -22.68 10.91
CA VAL A 283 -17.00 -23.97 10.45
C VAL A 283 -16.99 -25.00 11.57
N LEU A 284 -15.91 -25.07 12.35
CA LEU A 284 -15.80 -25.97 13.50
C LEU A 284 -16.87 -25.67 14.55
N LEU A 285 -17.07 -24.41 14.91
CA LEU A 285 -18.10 -23.99 15.87
C LEU A 285 -19.51 -24.32 15.39
N LEU A 286 -19.79 -24.07 14.10
CA LEU A 286 -21.08 -24.45 13.50
C LEU A 286 -21.31 -25.96 13.51
N ALA A 287 -20.27 -26.75 13.21
CA ALA A 287 -20.34 -28.23 13.28
C ALA A 287 -20.62 -28.72 14.70
N LEU A 288 -19.94 -28.16 15.72
CA LEU A 288 -20.16 -28.48 17.13
C LEU A 288 -21.58 -28.09 17.58
N LEU A 289 -22.07 -26.95 17.16
CA LEU A 289 -23.43 -26.48 17.46
C LEU A 289 -24.47 -27.42 16.84
N LEU A 290 -24.31 -27.79 15.58
CA LEU A 290 -25.15 -28.75 14.88
C LEU A 290 -25.14 -30.13 15.59
N ALA A 291 -23.95 -30.63 15.95
CA ALA A 291 -23.82 -31.88 16.71
C ALA A 291 -24.54 -31.81 18.06
N GLY A 292 -24.43 -30.67 18.77
CA GLY A 292 -25.15 -30.42 20.03
C GLY A 292 -26.67 -30.41 19.86
N VAL A 293 -27.18 -29.77 18.80
CA VAL A 293 -28.61 -29.77 18.48
C VAL A 293 -29.10 -31.19 18.15
N VAL A 294 -28.39 -31.89 17.27
CA VAL A 294 -28.74 -33.29 16.92
C VAL A 294 -28.73 -34.20 18.17
N TYR A 295 -27.68 -34.07 19.00
CA TYR A 295 -27.61 -34.81 20.24
C TYR A 295 -28.79 -34.51 21.18
N SER A 296 -29.16 -33.25 21.35
CA SER A 296 -30.29 -32.84 22.19
C SER A 296 -31.64 -33.40 21.71
N VAL A 297 -31.84 -33.34 20.39
CA VAL A 297 -33.07 -33.89 19.73
C VAL A 297 -33.11 -35.43 19.96
N LEU A 298 -32.03 -36.13 19.67
CA LEU A 298 -31.96 -37.58 19.86
C LEU A 298 -32.14 -37.97 21.32
N ARG A 299 -31.53 -37.26 22.25
CA ARG A 299 -31.71 -37.48 23.67
C ARG A 299 -33.15 -37.26 24.12
N ASN A 300 -33.82 -36.26 23.63
CA ASN A 300 -35.22 -35.96 23.94
C ASN A 300 -36.15 -37.04 23.34
N GLN A 301 -35.89 -37.53 22.14
CA GLN A 301 -36.63 -38.64 21.54
C GLN A 301 -36.42 -39.92 22.31
N ALA A 302 -35.19 -40.24 22.74
CA ALA A 302 -34.90 -41.40 23.54
C ALA A 302 -35.64 -41.35 24.89
N LYS A 303 -35.62 -40.20 25.58
CA LYS A 303 -36.40 -40.01 26.83
C LYS A 303 -37.88 -40.25 26.64
N ARG A 304 -38.48 -39.70 25.56
CA ARG A 304 -39.93 -39.92 25.28
C ARG A 304 -40.28 -41.39 25.00
N ARG A 305 -39.40 -42.16 24.37
CA ARG A 305 -39.59 -43.60 24.14
C ARG A 305 -39.48 -44.43 25.40
N VAL A 306 -38.64 -44.01 26.37
CA VAL A 306 -38.44 -44.74 27.65
C VAL A 306 -39.52 -44.35 28.66
N SER A 307 -40.04 -43.12 28.64
CA SER A 307 -41.11 -42.70 29.57
C SER A 307 -42.54 -43.00 29.08
N GLY A 308 -42.70 -43.60 27.90
CA GLY A 308 -43.99 -43.98 27.33
C GLY A 308 -44.31 -45.49 27.49
N LYS A 309 -43.70 -46.15 28.47
CA LYS A 309 -44.09 -47.48 28.95
C LYS A 309 -44.74 -47.40 30.33
#